data_1e25c0029b4bc4a5f587638e37013879
#
_entry.id   1e25c0029b4bc4a5f587638e37013879
#
_cell.length_a   1.000
_cell.length_b   1.000
_cell.length_c   1.000
_cell.angle_alpha   90.00
_cell.angle_beta   90.00
_cell.angle_gamma   90.00
#
_symmetry.space_group_name_H-M   'P 1'
#
loop_
_entity.id
_entity.type
_entity.pdbx_description
1 polymer ?
#
loop_
_entity_poly.entity_id
_entity_poly.type
_entity_poly.pdbx_seq_one_letter_code
_entity_poly.pdbx_strand_id
1 'polypeptide(L)'
;MGLHLSVNAGSYEPIAEGTHTAVCDKIIDLGRQVGSEEYGGKISPKVYIGWLVTDEMDENMNPKEKRIGRIYTASLDKKSNLRKDLEAWRGKPFSDEELQDFDLDNVLGSGCMLNVVHVQKNDKIREQINGIVALPRGMKLEPPKETLSFVLDENTVNNIDERIPNWLQDMIRKSVTYEELTQPQTAEDVFGPADEGDEDVEI
;
A
#
# COMPACT_ATOMS: atom_id res chain seq x y z
N MET A 1 15.74 -9.64 -45.04
CA MET A 1 15.79 -9.64 -43.56
C MET A 1 14.40 -10.00 -43.07
N GLY A 2 14.26 -11.11 -42.34
CA GLY A 2 12.96 -11.56 -41.80
C GLY A 2 12.77 -11.00 -40.39
N LEU A 3 11.55 -10.59 -40.03
CA LEU A 3 11.17 -10.19 -38.67
C LEU A 3 11.04 -11.45 -37.82
N HIS A 4 11.97 -11.67 -36.90
CA HIS A 4 11.92 -12.78 -35.96
C HIS A 4 11.12 -12.33 -34.73
N LEU A 5 9.92 -12.88 -34.54
CA LEU A 5 9.11 -12.69 -33.35
C LEU A 5 9.41 -13.81 -32.35
N SER A 6 10.01 -13.48 -31.22
CA SER A 6 10.18 -14.40 -30.11
C SER A 6 9.11 -14.12 -29.04
N VAL A 7 8.44 -15.16 -28.55
CA VAL A 7 7.57 -15.08 -27.40
C VAL A 7 8.45 -15.10 -26.14
N ASN A 8 9.12 -13.98 -25.86
CA ASN A 8 9.73 -13.76 -24.57
C ASN A 8 8.69 -13.10 -23.64
N ALA A 9 7.61 -13.81 -23.38
CA ALA A 9 6.88 -13.59 -22.14
C ALA A 9 7.81 -14.12 -21.04
N GLY A 10 8.54 -13.24 -20.35
CA GLY A 10 9.28 -13.63 -19.17
C GLY A 10 8.28 -14.38 -18.27
N SER A 11 8.51 -15.66 -18.03
CA SER A 11 7.63 -16.45 -17.17
C SER A 11 7.75 -15.86 -15.79
N TYR A 12 6.67 -15.23 -15.32
CA TYR A 12 6.60 -14.79 -13.93
C TYR A 12 6.76 -16.01 -13.04
N GLU A 13 7.86 -16.06 -12.29
CA GLU A 13 8.13 -17.10 -11.33
C GLU A 13 7.66 -16.62 -9.97
N PRO A 14 6.60 -17.22 -9.41
CA PRO A 14 6.06 -16.83 -8.12
C PRO A 14 7.10 -17.06 -7.00
N ILE A 15 6.96 -16.30 -5.89
CA ILE A 15 7.67 -16.58 -4.65
C ILE A 15 7.21 -17.95 -4.16
N ALA A 16 8.14 -18.79 -3.70
CA ALA A 16 7.80 -20.12 -3.21
C ALA A 16 6.80 -20.07 -2.03
N GLU A 17 6.01 -21.12 -1.84
CA GLU A 17 5.21 -21.24 -0.63
C GLU A 17 6.11 -21.49 0.58
N GLY A 18 5.80 -20.84 1.69
CA GLY A 18 6.57 -21.03 2.92
C GLY A 18 6.81 -19.74 3.70
N THR A 19 7.80 -19.80 4.55
CA THR A 19 8.23 -18.66 5.37
C THR A 19 9.47 -18.04 4.80
N HIS A 20 9.39 -16.76 4.48
CA HIS A 20 10.46 -15.98 3.86
C HIS A 20 10.91 -14.84 4.74
N THR A 21 12.21 -14.53 4.70
CA THR A 21 12.71 -13.27 5.25
C THR A 21 12.46 -12.14 4.25
N ALA A 22 12.00 -11.00 4.75
CA ALA A 22 11.68 -9.86 3.91
C ALA A 22 11.93 -8.53 4.63
N VAL A 23 12.12 -7.47 3.86
CA VAL A 23 12.31 -6.11 4.36
C VAL A 23 11.26 -5.20 3.72
N CYS A 24 10.60 -4.36 4.51
CA CYS A 24 9.63 -3.40 4.00
C CYS A 24 10.33 -2.37 3.11
N ASP A 25 9.94 -2.28 1.85
CA ASP A 25 10.53 -1.35 0.89
C ASP A 25 9.57 -0.27 0.40
N LYS A 26 8.24 -0.47 0.59
CA LYS A 26 7.22 0.47 0.12
C LYS A 26 6.08 0.66 1.10
N ILE A 27 5.68 1.91 1.27
CA ILE A 27 4.41 2.31 1.90
C ILE A 27 3.75 3.31 0.96
N ILE A 28 2.55 2.99 0.48
CA ILE A 28 1.88 3.79 -0.54
C ILE A 28 0.45 4.04 -0.08
N ASP A 29 0.12 5.30 0.15
CA ASP A 29 -1.26 5.73 0.36
C ASP A 29 -2.03 5.60 -0.95
N LEU A 30 -3.12 4.87 -0.90
CA LEU A 30 -4.01 4.64 -2.05
C LEU A 30 -5.25 5.54 -2.02
N GLY A 31 -5.32 6.46 -1.06
CA GLY A 31 -6.50 7.27 -0.83
C GLY A 31 -7.71 6.47 -0.34
N ARG A 32 -8.85 7.12 -0.31
CA ARG A 32 -10.13 6.50 0.07
C ARG A 32 -10.71 5.74 -1.11
N GLN A 33 -10.89 4.42 -0.94
CA GLN A 33 -11.39 3.51 -1.96
C GLN A 33 -12.83 3.11 -1.66
N VAL A 34 -13.64 3.01 -2.69
CA VAL A 34 -14.99 2.45 -2.60
C VAL A 34 -14.88 0.93 -2.45
N GLY A 35 -15.45 0.39 -1.39
CA GLY A 35 -15.52 -1.05 -1.17
C GLY A 35 -16.43 -1.74 -2.19
N SER A 36 -16.35 -3.08 -2.29
CA SER A 36 -17.26 -3.85 -3.13
C SER A 36 -18.71 -3.74 -2.61
N GLU A 37 -19.69 -3.84 -3.52
CA GLU A 37 -21.11 -3.83 -3.18
C GLU A 37 -21.49 -4.94 -2.19
N GLU A 38 -20.83 -6.11 -2.26
CA GLU A 38 -21.00 -7.21 -1.30
C GLU A 38 -20.73 -6.78 0.17
N TYR A 39 -19.90 -5.78 0.37
CA TYR A 39 -19.58 -5.20 1.69
C TYR A 39 -20.20 -3.82 1.89
N GLY A 40 -21.29 -3.53 1.16
CA GLY A 40 -22.08 -2.30 1.31
C GLY A 40 -21.43 -1.05 0.73
N GLY A 41 -20.45 -1.18 -0.18
CA GLY A 41 -19.84 -0.03 -0.87
C GLY A 41 -19.13 0.98 0.05
N LYS A 42 -18.78 0.60 1.28
CA LYS A 42 -18.22 1.52 2.28
C LYS A 42 -16.90 2.10 1.80
N ILE A 43 -16.81 3.43 1.79
CA ILE A 43 -15.57 4.15 1.49
C ILE A 43 -14.63 4.04 2.70
N SER A 44 -13.37 3.67 2.45
CA SER A 44 -12.36 3.56 3.50
C SER A 44 -10.96 3.88 2.98
N PRO A 45 -10.10 4.51 3.80
CA PRO A 45 -8.72 4.76 3.43
C PRO A 45 -7.98 3.44 3.26
N LYS A 46 -7.14 3.36 2.24
CA LYS A 46 -6.33 2.17 1.94
C LYS A 46 -4.86 2.52 1.86
N VAL A 47 -4.03 1.60 2.34
CA VAL A 47 -2.58 1.68 2.22
C VAL A 47 -2.05 0.37 1.68
N TYR A 48 -1.07 0.46 0.79
CA TYR A 48 -0.29 -0.68 0.34
C TYR A 48 1.03 -0.72 1.09
N ILE A 49 1.38 -1.89 1.61
CA ILE A 49 2.70 -2.16 2.18
C ILE A 49 3.35 -3.22 1.30
N GLY A 50 4.56 -2.93 0.84
CA GLY A 50 5.38 -3.80 0.00
C GLY A 50 6.63 -4.27 0.73
N TRP A 51 7.05 -5.49 0.43
CA TRP A 51 8.25 -6.11 0.97
C TRP A 51 9.12 -6.67 -0.14
N LEU A 52 10.42 -6.44 -0.01
CA LEU A 52 11.46 -7.13 -0.75
C LEU A 52 11.78 -8.45 -0.03
N VAL A 53 11.58 -9.57 -0.69
CA VAL A 53 11.96 -10.90 -0.20
C VAL A 53 13.46 -11.07 -0.35
N THR A 54 14.15 -11.53 0.70
CA THR A 54 15.61 -11.50 0.79
C THR A 54 16.28 -12.88 0.74
N ASP A 55 15.52 -13.96 0.79
CA ASP A 55 15.99 -15.35 0.81
C ASP A 55 15.70 -16.13 -0.49
N GLU A 56 15.15 -15.48 -1.49
CA GLU A 56 14.98 -16.06 -2.82
C GLU A 56 16.29 -15.96 -3.61
N MET A 57 16.75 -17.09 -4.15
CA MET A 57 17.99 -17.18 -4.90
C MET A 57 17.73 -17.73 -6.32
N ASP A 58 18.55 -17.33 -7.27
CA ASP A 58 18.57 -17.94 -8.61
C ASP A 58 19.38 -19.27 -8.61
N GLU A 59 19.44 -19.92 -9.77
CA GLU A 59 20.19 -21.16 -9.96
C GLU A 59 21.70 -21.02 -9.67
N ASN A 60 22.22 -19.79 -9.71
CA ASN A 60 23.63 -19.46 -9.47
C ASN A 60 23.86 -18.91 -8.04
N MET A 61 22.86 -19.02 -7.15
CA MET A 61 22.89 -18.52 -5.78
C MET A 61 23.00 -16.99 -5.69
N ASN A 62 22.57 -16.25 -6.69
CA ASN A 62 22.43 -14.80 -6.58
C ASN A 62 21.05 -14.43 -6.04
N PRO A 63 20.95 -13.39 -5.20
CA PRO A 63 19.66 -12.90 -4.70
C PRO A 63 18.71 -12.51 -5.83
N LYS A 64 17.49 -13.06 -5.83
CA LYS A 64 16.41 -12.62 -6.70
C LYS A 64 15.67 -11.46 -6.04
N GLU A 65 15.53 -10.34 -6.74
CA GLU A 65 14.71 -9.22 -6.26
C GLU A 65 13.22 -9.50 -6.49
N LYS A 66 12.62 -10.32 -5.64
CA LYS A 66 11.18 -10.57 -5.66
C LYS A 66 10.48 -9.69 -4.62
N ARG A 67 9.33 -9.16 -5.00
CA ARG A 67 8.52 -8.28 -4.15
C ARG A 67 7.12 -8.81 -4.02
N ILE A 68 6.60 -8.74 -2.82
CA ILE A 68 5.20 -9.05 -2.50
C ILE A 68 4.62 -7.91 -1.65
N GLY A 69 3.32 -7.72 -1.72
CA GLY A 69 2.69 -6.69 -0.91
C GLY A 69 1.24 -6.99 -0.59
N ARG A 70 0.69 -6.20 0.32
CA ARG A 70 -0.69 -6.34 0.79
C ARG A 70 -1.34 -4.96 0.93
N ILE A 71 -2.60 -4.90 0.52
CA ILE A 71 -3.44 -3.70 0.74
C ILE A 71 -4.20 -3.88 2.05
N TYR A 72 -4.16 -2.85 2.87
CA TYR A 72 -4.88 -2.77 4.13
C TYR A 72 -5.88 -1.61 4.12
N THR A 73 -6.90 -1.73 4.96
CA THR A 73 -7.59 -0.52 5.42
C THR A 73 -6.64 0.21 6.38
N ALA A 74 -6.38 1.48 6.13
CA ALA A 74 -5.50 2.31 6.95
C ALA A 74 -6.20 2.66 8.28
N SER A 75 -6.19 1.73 9.21
CA SER A 75 -6.83 1.84 10.52
C SER A 75 -6.09 1.00 11.56
N LEU A 76 -5.94 1.53 12.76
CA LEU A 76 -5.41 0.82 13.92
C LEU A 76 -6.49 0.37 14.91
N ASP A 77 -7.75 0.31 14.45
CA ASP A 77 -8.83 -0.26 15.25
C ASP A 77 -8.53 -1.71 15.67
N LYS A 78 -9.03 -2.15 16.84
CA LYS A 78 -8.78 -3.50 17.39
C LYS A 78 -9.10 -4.65 16.43
N LYS A 79 -10.05 -4.45 15.49
CA LYS A 79 -10.46 -5.45 14.50
C LYS A 79 -9.67 -5.34 13.19
N SER A 80 -8.87 -4.29 13.01
CA SER A 80 -8.11 -4.05 11.78
C SER A 80 -7.04 -5.12 11.56
N ASN A 81 -6.93 -5.61 10.33
CA ASN A 81 -5.85 -6.51 9.95
C ASN A 81 -4.50 -5.81 9.96
N LEU A 82 -4.45 -4.51 9.60
CA LEU A 82 -3.22 -3.73 9.68
C LEU A 82 -2.65 -3.72 11.10
N ARG A 83 -3.48 -3.41 12.10
CA ARG A 83 -3.04 -3.43 13.49
C ARG A 83 -2.52 -4.79 13.92
N LYS A 84 -3.25 -5.87 13.62
CA LYS A 84 -2.85 -7.24 13.98
C LYS A 84 -1.50 -7.62 13.36
N ASP A 85 -1.31 -7.32 12.08
CA ASP A 85 -0.08 -7.63 11.37
C ASP A 85 1.09 -6.77 11.89
N LEU A 86 0.88 -5.49 12.19
CA LEU A 86 1.90 -4.64 12.80
C LEU A 86 2.29 -5.10 14.21
N GLU A 87 1.33 -5.49 15.05
CA GLU A 87 1.61 -6.03 16.40
C GLU A 87 2.40 -7.34 16.32
N ALA A 88 2.03 -8.23 15.39
CA ALA A 88 2.76 -9.49 15.17
C ALA A 88 4.18 -9.24 14.61
N TRP A 89 4.33 -8.31 13.69
CA TRP A 89 5.63 -7.91 13.13
C TRP A 89 6.54 -7.28 14.18
N ARG A 90 6.01 -6.39 15.01
CA ARG A 90 6.76 -5.75 16.10
C ARG A 90 7.04 -6.68 17.27
N GLY A 91 6.28 -7.79 17.38
CA GLY A 91 6.34 -8.72 18.51
C GLY A 91 5.82 -8.14 19.81
N LYS A 92 5.06 -7.02 19.78
CA LYS A 92 4.44 -6.36 20.93
C LYS A 92 3.16 -5.62 20.52
N PRO A 93 2.18 -5.51 21.43
CA PRO A 93 0.98 -4.70 21.19
C PRO A 93 1.34 -3.20 21.13
N PHE A 94 0.43 -2.41 20.58
CA PHE A 94 0.49 -0.96 20.66
C PHE A 94 0.13 -0.46 22.07
N SER A 95 0.83 0.57 22.56
CA SER A 95 0.38 1.33 23.71
C SER A 95 -0.74 2.30 23.31
N ASP A 96 -1.44 2.86 24.30
CA ASP A 96 -2.51 3.82 24.03
C ASP A 96 -1.97 5.11 23.39
N GLU A 97 -0.75 5.53 23.73
CA GLU A 97 -0.07 6.66 23.11
C GLU A 97 0.29 6.37 21.65
N GLU A 98 0.87 5.19 21.37
CA GLU A 98 1.21 4.77 20.00
C GLU A 98 -0.04 4.68 19.10
N LEU A 99 -1.22 4.35 19.66
CA LEU A 99 -2.46 4.26 18.90
C LEU A 99 -3.02 5.62 18.47
N GLN A 100 -2.63 6.71 19.13
CA GLN A 100 -3.08 8.06 18.81
C GLN A 100 -2.31 8.68 17.65
N ASP A 101 -1.02 8.36 17.53
CA ASP A 101 -0.13 8.95 16.52
C ASP A 101 0.97 7.95 16.12
N PHE A 102 0.61 6.95 15.32
CA PHE A 102 1.57 5.99 14.79
C PHE A 102 1.92 6.33 13.35
N ASP A 103 3.15 6.80 13.17
CA ASP A 103 3.71 6.99 11.84
C ASP A 103 4.07 5.63 11.22
N LEU A 104 3.38 5.29 10.11
CA LEU A 104 3.58 4.03 9.43
C LEU A 104 4.96 3.93 8.76
N ASP A 105 5.59 5.06 8.43
CA ASP A 105 6.94 5.10 7.86
C ASP A 105 8.00 4.51 8.80
N ASN A 106 7.71 4.40 10.10
CA ASN A 106 8.58 3.72 11.06
C ASN A 106 8.84 2.24 10.74
N VAL A 107 8.04 1.61 9.88
CA VAL A 107 8.28 0.22 9.45
C VAL A 107 9.05 0.12 8.13
N LEU A 108 9.31 1.21 7.42
CA LEU A 108 10.20 1.20 6.25
C LEU A 108 11.61 0.75 6.63
N GLY A 109 12.18 -0.11 5.82
CA GLY A 109 13.50 -0.70 6.09
C GLY A 109 13.51 -1.75 7.20
N SER A 110 12.38 -2.00 7.86
CA SER A 110 12.28 -3.00 8.93
C SER A 110 12.11 -4.40 8.36
N GLY A 111 12.88 -5.35 8.91
CA GLY A 111 12.80 -6.77 8.52
C GLY A 111 11.66 -7.49 9.22
N CYS A 112 11.15 -8.53 8.57
CA CYS A 112 10.13 -9.44 9.08
C CYS A 112 10.28 -10.83 8.49
N MET A 113 9.47 -11.78 8.97
CA MET A 113 9.22 -13.04 8.29
C MET A 113 7.79 -13.03 7.75
N LEU A 114 7.64 -13.37 6.47
CA LEU A 114 6.35 -13.49 5.77
C LEU A 114 6.01 -14.96 5.58
N ASN A 115 4.80 -15.37 5.90
CA ASN A 115 4.26 -16.64 5.45
C ASN A 115 3.54 -16.43 4.12
N VAL A 116 4.07 -16.99 3.04
CA VAL A 116 3.53 -16.91 1.69
C VAL A 116 2.80 -18.20 1.36
N VAL A 117 1.58 -18.08 0.83
CA VAL A 117 0.77 -19.20 0.33
C VAL A 117 0.36 -18.91 -1.10
N HIS A 118 0.13 -19.97 -1.87
CA HIS A 118 -0.41 -19.86 -3.20
C HIS A 118 -1.93 -20.05 -3.18
N VAL A 119 -2.64 -19.11 -3.78
CA VAL A 119 -4.09 -19.18 -3.95
C VAL A 119 -4.43 -19.27 -5.43
N GLN A 120 -5.31 -20.19 -5.79
CA GLN A 120 -5.81 -20.30 -7.14
C GLN A 120 -6.99 -19.34 -7.33
N LYS A 121 -6.86 -18.40 -8.27
CA LYS A 121 -7.92 -17.48 -8.63
C LYS A 121 -7.97 -17.32 -10.14
N ASN A 122 -9.14 -17.63 -10.75
CA ASN A 122 -9.33 -17.56 -12.21
C ASN A 122 -8.26 -18.31 -13.01
N ASP A 123 -8.01 -19.57 -12.66
CA ASP A 123 -7.01 -20.47 -13.26
C ASP A 123 -5.55 -19.97 -13.20
N LYS A 124 -5.28 -18.97 -12.38
CA LYS A 124 -3.92 -18.48 -12.12
C LYS A 124 -3.55 -18.67 -10.66
N ILE A 125 -2.34 -19.15 -10.45
CA ILE A 125 -1.73 -19.17 -9.12
C ILE A 125 -1.26 -17.74 -8.80
N ARG A 126 -1.59 -17.28 -7.59
CA ARG A 126 -1.15 -15.99 -7.06
C ARG A 126 -0.59 -16.18 -5.66
N GLU A 127 0.52 -15.51 -5.39
CA GLU A 127 1.06 -15.44 -4.05
C GLU A 127 0.19 -14.53 -3.17
N GLN A 128 0.06 -14.93 -1.92
CA GLN A 128 -0.62 -14.15 -0.91
C GLN A 128 0.14 -14.24 0.42
N ILE A 129 0.29 -13.09 1.08
CA ILE A 129 0.79 -13.05 2.45
C ILE A 129 -0.33 -13.59 3.37
N ASN A 130 -0.07 -14.70 4.03
CA ASN A 130 -0.98 -15.31 5.01
C ASN A 130 -0.70 -14.82 6.43
N GLY A 131 0.54 -14.42 6.73
CA GLY A 131 0.92 -13.88 8.04
C GLY A 131 2.26 -13.18 8.02
N ILE A 132 2.48 -12.33 9.00
CA ILE A 132 3.71 -11.57 9.23
C ILE A 132 4.11 -11.78 10.67
N VAL A 133 5.39 -12.02 10.94
CA VAL A 133 5.92 -12.11 12.29
C VAL A 133 7.28 -11.43 12.40
N ALA A 134 7.68 -11.13 13.64
CA ALA A 134 8.99 -10.56 13.92
C ALA A 134 10.13 -11.48 13.49
N LEU A 135 11.27 -10.91 13.13
CA LEU A 135 12.51 -11.67 12.94
C LEU A 135 12.92 -12.39 14.24
N PRO A 136 13.54 -13.57 14.15
CA PRO A 136 14.19 -14.21 15.28
C PRO A 136 15.18 -13.28 15.97
N ARG A 137 15.34 -13.43 17.29
CA ARG A 137 16.31 -12.63 18.06
C ARG A 137 17.72 -12.74 17.47
N GLY A 138 18.35 -11.59 17.26
CA GLY A 138 19.71 -11.50 16.72
C GLY A 138 19.81 -11.57 15.21
N MET A 139 18.75 -11.90 14.50
CA MET A 139 18.72 -11.82 13.04
C MET A 139 18.56 -10.35 12.63
N LYS A 140 19.39 -9.93 11.69
CA LYS A 140 19.30 -8.62 11.04
C LYS A 140 19.34 -8.84 9.53
N LEU A 141 18.51 -8.12 8.81
CA LEU A 141 18.52 -8.09 7.35
C LEU A 141 19.12 -6.76 6.90
N GLU A 142 19.81 -6.79 5.77
CA GLU A 142 20.28 -5.56 5.14
C GLU A 142 19.05 -4.76 4.65
N PRO A 143 19.04 -3.44 4.91
CA PRO A 143 17.97 -2.60 4.39
C PRO A 143 17.97 -2.63 2.87
N PRO A 144 16.82 -2.44 2.21
CA PRO A 144 16.75 -2.35 0.76
C PRO A 144 17.54 -1.13 0.28
N LYS A 145 18.10 -1.19 -0.93
CA LYS A 145 18.86 -0.08 -1.54
C LYS A 145 18.03 1.19 -1.67
N GLU A 146 16.73 1.02 -1.90
CA GLU A 146 15.77 2.10 -2.03
C GLU A 146 14.48 1.74 -1.30
N THR A 147 13.92 2.72 -0.63
CA THR A 147 12.58 2.66 -0.05
C THR A 147 11.69 3.70 -0.71
N LEU A 148 10.39 3.49 -0.65
CA LEU A 148 9.41 4.42 -1.17
C LEU A 148 8.29 4.62 -0.16
N SER A 149 8.13 5.85 0.32
CA SER A 149 6.92 6.33 0.98
C SER A 149 6.20 7.29 0.05
N PHE A 150 4.90 7.12 -0.10
CA PHE A 150 4.05 7.99 -0.91
C PHE A 150 2.75 8.29 -0.16
N VAL A 151 2.48 9.56 0.01
CA VAL A 151 1.23 10.08 0.58
C VAL A 151 0.47 10.81 -0.52
N LEU A 152 -0.82 10.55 -0.67
CA LEU A 152 -1.68 11.21 -1.64
C LEU A 152 -2.23 12.50 -1.04
N ASP A 153 -1.68 13.64 -1.45
CA ASP A 153 -2.05 14.98 -1.02
C ASP A 153 -2.05 15.98 -2.18
N GLU A 154 -2.27 17.25 -1.90
CA GLU A 154 -2.30 18.35 -2.88
C GLU A 154 -0.98 18.51 -3.65
N ASN A 155 0.16 18.12 -3.06
CA ASN A 155 1.48 18.25 -3.67
C ASN A 155 1.81 17.09 -4.59
N THR A 156 1.28 15.90 -4.29
CA THR A 156 1.62 14.62 -4.93
C THR A 156 0.58 14.18 -5.96
N VAL A 157 -0.66 14.67 -5.87
CA VAL A 157 -1.79 14.25 -6.72
C VAL A 157 -1.50 14.43 -8.23
N ASN A 158 -0.78 15.50 -8.61
CA ASN A 158 -0.42 15.79 -9.99
C ASN A 158 0.90 15.13 -10.44
N ASN A 159 1.63 14.52 -9.52
CA ASN A 159 2.93 13.90 -9.78
C ASN A 159 3.10 12.61 -8.98
N ILE A 160 2.29 11.60 -9.34
CA ILE A 160 2.40 10.27 -8.72
C ILE A 160 3.75 9.67 -9.10
N ASP A 161 4.51 9.21 -8.10
CA ASP A 161 5.86 8.66 -8.25
C ASP A 161 5.87 7.47 -9.24
N GLU A 162 6.69 7.55 -10.27
CA GLU A 162 6.81 6.53 -11.33
C GLU A 162 7.32 5.17 -10.83
N ARG A 163 7.97 5.12 -9.64
CA ARG A 163 8.38 3.88 -8.98
C ARG A 163 7.22 3.09 -8.41
N ILE A 164 6.03 3.70 -8.31
CA ILE A 164 4.79 3.02 -7.94
C ILE A 164 4.33 2.15 -9.12
N PRO A 165 4.08 0.85 -8.93
CA PRO A 165 3.55 -0.01 -9.98
C PRO A 165 2.28 0.54 -10.63
N ASN A 166 2.13 0.44 -11.95
CA ASN A 166 1.00 1.02 -12.71
C ASN A 166 -0.37 0.66 -12.13
N TRP A 167 -0.56 -0.58 -11.69
CA TRP A 167 -1.84 -1.02 -11.13
C TRP A 167 -2.20 -0.33 -9.80
N LEU A 168 -1.18 0.08 -8.99
CA LEU A 168 -1.40 0.90 -7.80
C LEU A 168 -1.67 2.36 -8.17
N GLN A 169 -0.95 2.91 -9.18
CA GLN A 169 -1.24 4.24 -9.69
C GLN A 169 -2.68 4.33 -10.22
N ASP A 170 -3.16 3.28 -10.90
CA ASP A 170 -4.55 3.22 -11.37
C ASP A 170 -5.56 3.19 -10.20
N MET A 171 -5.21 2.51 -9.09
CA MET A 171 -6.02 2.54 -7.88
C MET A 171 -6.05 3.92 -7.24
N ILE A 172 -4.89 4.60 -7.15
CA ILE A 172 -4.78 5.97 -6.64
C ILE A 172 -5.68 6.90 -7.45
N ARG A 173 -5.58 6.87 -8.79
CA ARG A 173 -6.38 7.73 -9.69
C ARG A 173 -7.89 7.46 -9.64
N LYS A 174 -8.30 6.30 -9.17
CA LYS A 174 -9.72 5.91 -8.99
C LYS A 174 -10.23 6.16 -7.58
N SER A 175 -9.39 6.65 -6.69
CA SER A 175 -9.79 6.92 -5.31
C SER A 175 -10.65 8.16 -5.21
N VAL A 176 -11.54 8.17 -4.22
CA VAL A 176 -12.34 9.36 -3.87
C VAL A 176 -11.43 10.53 -3.51
N THR A 177 -10.32 10.25 -2.81
CA THR A 177 -9.34 11.28 -2.44
C THR A 177 -8.72 11.95 -3.67
N TYR A 178 -8.34 11.16 -4.69
CA TYR A 178 -7.78 11.71 -5.92
C TYR A 178 -8.80 12.58 -6.66
N GLU A 179 -10.04 12.14 -6.75
CA GLU A 179 -11.13 12.89 -7.37
C GLU A 179 -11.33 14.23 -6.66
N GLU A 180 -11.42 14.25 -5.33
CA GLU A 180 -11.58 15.47 -4.54
C GLU A 180 -10.40 16.45 -4.71
N LEU A 181 -9.16 15.94 -4.70
CA LEU A 181 -7.96 16.77 -4.87
C LEU A 181 -7.81 17.34 -6.29
N THR A 182 -8.41 16.72 -7.30
CA THR A 182 -8.31 17.14 -8.70
C THR A 182 -9.52 17.92 -9.20
N GLN A 183 -10.63 17.93 -8.45
CA GLN A 183 -11.77 18.75 -8.80
C GLN A 183 -11.42 20.23 -8.66
N PRO A 184 -11.81 21.09 -9.62
CA PRO A 184 -11.65 22.53 -9.48
C PRO A 184 -12.49 23.00 -8.30
N GLN A 185 -11.86 23.65 -7.31
CA GLN A 185 -12.62 24.31 -6.24
C GLN A 185 -13.55 25.33 -6.85
N THR A 186 -14.85 25.21 -6.58
CA THR A 186 -15.83 26.22 -7.01
C THR A 186 -15.68 27.46 -6.14
N ALA A 187 -15.99 28.63 -6.70
CA ALA A 187 -15.91 29.89 -5.94
C ALA A 187 -16.76 29.87 -4.65
N GLU A 188 -17.82 29.06 -4.61
CA GLU A 188 -18.66 28.85 -3.42
C GLU A 188 -17.93 28.09 -2.29
N ASP A 189 -17.01 27.17 -2.65
CA ASP A 189 -16.22 26.42 -1.65
C ASP A 189 -15.15 27.31 -0.99
N VAL A 190 -14.71 28.36 -1.68
CA VAL A 190 -13.65 29.28 -1.20
C VAL A 190 -14.21 30.44 -0.38
N PHE A 191 -15.41 30.93 -0.70
CA PHE A 191 -15.95 32.15 -0.10
C PHE A 191 -17.23 31.94 0.75
N GLY A 192 -17.75 30.71 0.82
CA GLY A 192 -19.04 30.45 1.45
C GLY A 192 -20.22 31.03 0.63
N PRO A 193 -21.46 30.71 0.99
CA PRO A 193 -22.61 31.30 0.32
C PRO A 193 -22.54 32.82 0.46
N ALA A 194 -22.75 33.55 -0.64
CA ALA A 194 -22.80 35.00 -0.64
C ALA A 194 -23.84 35.44 0.40
N ASP A 195 -23.41 36.28 1.33
CA ASP A 195 -24.29 36.92 2.30
C ASP A 195 -25.27 37.80 1.50
N GLU A 196 -26.51 37.33 1.30
CA GLU A 196 -27.58 38.14 0.75
C GLU A 196 -27.97 39.17 1.84
N GLY A 197 -27.23 40.28 1.76
CA GLY A 197 -27.48 41.42 2.65
C GLY A 197 -28.95 41.85 2.56
N ASP A 198 -29.68 41.79 3.67
CA ASP A 198 -30.97 42.39 3.88
C ASP A 198 -30.86 43.91 3.61
N GLU A 199 -31.27 44.35 2.45
CA GLU A 199 -31.60 45.73 2.22
C GLU A 199 -33.06 46.01 2.69
N ASP A 200 -33.28 46.10 3.98
CA ASP A 200 -34.43 46.79 4.52
C ASP A 200 -34.07 48.25 4.77
N VAL A 201 -34.28 49.06 3.75
CA VAL A 201 -34.37 50.54 3.90
C VAL A 201 -35.84 50.91 3.95
N GLU A 202 -36.41 51.02 5.14
CA GLU A 202 -37.62 51.72 5.37
C GLU A 202 -37.35 53.25 5.45
N ILE A 203 -38.09 54.01 4.66
CA ILE A 203 -38.21 55.48 4.70
C ILE A 203 -39.41 55.85 5.57
#